data_4cb9372b9b112dc8b45ddf5358aca322
#
_entry.id   4cb9372b9b112dc8b45ddf5358aca322
#
_cell.length_a   1.000
_cell.length_b   1.000
_cell.length_c   1.000
_cell.angle_alpha   90.00
_cell.angle_beta   90.00
_cell.angle_gamma   90.00
#
_symmetry.space_group_name_H-M   'P 1'
#
loop_
_entity.id
_entity.type
_entity.pdbx_description
1 polymer ?
#
loop_
_entity_poly.entity_id
_entity_poly.type
_entity_poly.pdbx_seq_one_letter_code
_entity_poly.pdbx_strand_id
1 'polypeptide(L)'
;MSYVGETLMNLLHQTAFFNLTWGNYVMIAVALLFLYLAIKKGFEPLLLVPIAFGMLLVNIYPDIMLHAEDSANGTGGLLYYFFQLDEWSILPSLIFMGVGAMTDFGPLIANPASFLLGAAAQFGIFAAYLGAMALGFSDKAAAAISIIGGADGPTSIFLAGKLQQTALMGPIAVAAYSYMSLVPIIQPPIMKLLTTEKERKIKMGQLRPVTQLEKILFPIIVTIVVCMILPTTAPLVGMLMLGNLFKESGVVKQLTETASNALMYIVVILLGTSVGATTSAEAFLNLDTLKIVALGLIAFAFGTAGGVLFGKLMCKLSGGKINPLIGSAGVSAVPMAARVSQKVGAEADPTNFLLMHAMGPNVAGVIGTAVAAGTFMAIFGV
;
A
#
# COMPACT_ATOMS: atom_id res chain seq x y z
N MET A 1 -46.69 -25.88 -20.45
CA MET A 1 -46.52 -24.44 -20.25
C MET A 1 -46.11 -23.80 -21.57
N SER A 2 -46.55 -22.58 -21.88
CA SER A 2 -46.08 -21.95 -23.11
C SER A 2 -44.58 -21.63 -22.98
N TYR A 3 -43.84 -21.68 -24.09
CA TYR A 3 -42.41 -21.26 -24.18
C TYR A 3 -42.09 -19.97 -23.43
N VAL A 4 -43.01 -19.01 -23.45
CA VAL A 4 -42.92 -17.76 -22.70
C VAL A 4 -42.91 -17.99 -21.18
N GLY A 5 -43.71 -18.90 -20.66
CA GLY A 5 -43.76 -19.23 -19.23
C GLY A 5 -42.47 -19.90 -18.75
N GLU A 6 -41.89 -20.79 -19.52
CA GLU A 6 -40.60 -21.42 -19.23
C GLU A 6 -39.46 -20.43 -19.29
N THR A 7 -39.47 -19.55 -20.31
CA THR A 7 -38.47 -18.49 -20.44
C THR A 7 -38.51 -17.49 -19.24
N LEU A 8 -39.71 -17.08 -18.80
CA LEU A 8 -39.89 -16.23 -17.65
C LEU A 8 -39.42 -16.89 -16.34
N MET A 9 -39.74 -18.18 -16.15
CA MET A 9 -39.24 -18.94 -14.99
C MET A 9 -37.73 -19.08 -15.00
N ASN A 10 -37.13 -19.36 -16.16
CA ASN A 10 -35.67 -19.41 -16.30
C ASN A 10 -34.99 -18.05 -15.98
N LEU A 11 -35.58 -16.96 -16.46
CA LEU A 11 -35.08 -15.62 -16.14
C LEU A 11 -35.18 -15.32 -14.63
N LEU A 12 -36.26 -15.71 -13.98
CA LEU A 12 -36.41 -15.56 -12.53
C LEU A 12 -35.34 -16.38 -11.79
N HIS A 13 -35.12 -17.61 -12.17
CA HIS A 13 -34.08 -18.45 -11.54
C HIS A 13 -32.65 -17.99 -11.81
N GLN A 14 -32.43 -17.24 -12.89
CA GLN A 14 -31.12 -16.61 -13.17
C GLN A 14 -30.89 -15.34 -12.37
N THR A 15 -31.90 -14.79 -11.67
CA THR A 15 -31.68 -13.61 -10.83
C THR A 15 -30.76 -13.94 -9.65
N ALA A 16 -29.92 -12.99 -9.27
CA ALA A 16 -28.99 -13.11 -8.13
C ALA A 16 -29.72 -13.47 -6.81
N PHE A 17 -30.98 -13.04 -6.65
CA PHE A 17 -31.77 -13.31 -5.45
C PHE A 17 -31.96 -14.80 -5.12
N PHE A 18 -31.96 -15.68 -6.12
CA PHE A 18 -32.09 -17.12 -5.92
C PHE A 18 -30.76 -17.86 -5.84
N ASN A 19 -29.65 -17.21 -6.25
CA ASN A 19 -28.35 -17.84 -6.38
C ASN A 19 -27.34 -17.38 -5.31
N LEU A 20 -27.64 -16.29 -4.57
CA LEU A 20 -26.76 -15.77 -3.54
C LEU A 20 -26.87 -16.53 -2.22
N THR A 21 -25.74 -16.79 -1.60
CA THR A 21 -25.63 -17.33 -0.25
C THR A 21 -25.76 -16.23 0.80
N TRP A 22 -25.99 -16.60 2.06
CA TRP A 22 -25.97 -15.63 3.16
C TRP A 22 -24.63 -14.87 3.24
N GLY A 23 -23.51 -15.53 2.95
CA GLY A 23 -22.20 -14.90 2.91
C GLY A 23 -22.11 -13.75 1.89
N ASN A 24 -22.71 -13.92 0.71
CA ASN A 24 -22.75 -12.86 -0.30
C ASN A 24 -23.50 -11.62 0.21
N TYR A 25 -24.64 -11.79 0.90
CA TYR A 25 -25.38 -10.66 1.48
C TYR A 25 -24.54 -9.92 2.55
N VAL A 26 -23.80 -10.66 3.40
CA VAL A 26 -22.88 -10.07 4.35
C VAL A 26 -21.79 -9.27 3.63
N MET A 27 -21.18 -9.82 2.56
CA MET A 27 -20.14 -9.13 1.82
C MET A 27 -20.67 -7.91 1.04
N ILE A 28 -21.90 -7.95 0.55
CA ILE A 28 -22.57 -6.77 -0.02
C ILE A 28 -22.70 -5.68 1.04
N ALA A 29 -23.11 -6.03 2.27
CA ALA A 29 -23.20 -5.06 3.36
C ALA A 29 -21.81 -4.48 3.74
N VAL A 30 -20.75 -5.32 3.74
CA VAL A 30 -19.36 -4.88 3.93
C VAL A 30 -18.92 -3.94 2.81
N ALA A 31 -19.22 -4.25 1.55
CA ALA A 31 -18.92 -3.38 0.42
C ALA A 31 -19.61 -2.01 0.53
N LEU A 32 -20.89 -1.99 0.92
CA LEU A 32 -21.62 -0.75 1.17
C LEU A 32 -21.03 0.05 2.35
N LEU A 33 -20.58 -0.62 3.39
CA LEU A 33 -19.86 0.03 4.49
C LEU A 33 -18.56 0.69 4.01
N PHE A 34 -17.78 0.00 3.19
CA PHE A 34 -16.54 0.55 2.64
C PHE A 34 -16.81 1.73 1.70
N LEU A 35 -17.84 1.66 0.86
CA LEU A 35 -18.29 2.80 0.05
C LEU A 35 -18.69 4.00 0.93
N TYR A 36 -19.42 3.75 2.02
CA TYR A 36 -19.77 4.80 2.97
C TYR A 36 -18.51 5.43 3.63
N LEU A 37 -17.55 4.61 4.04
CA LEU A 37 -16.30 5.10 4.64
C LEU A 37 -15.49 5.92 3.62
N ALA A 38 -15.40 5.47 2.37
CA ALA A 38 -14.70 6.18 1.32
C ALA A 38 -15.38 7.52 0.98
N ILE A 39 -16.70 7.51 0.75
CA ILE A 39 -17.44 8.67 0.24
C ILE A 39 -17.73 9.69 1.36
N LYS A 40 -18.22 9.23 2.53
CA LYS A 40 -18.63 10.12 3.63
C LYS A 40 -17.50 10.48 4.58
N LYS A 41 -16.57 9.56 4.82
CA LYS A 41 -15.46 9.77 5.75
C LYS A 41 -14.15 10.16 5.06
N GLY A 42 -14.09 10.07 3.73
CA GLY A 42 -12.90 10.42 2.95
C GLY A 42 -11.72 9.46 3.16
N PHE A 43 -12.00 8.20 3.52
CA PHE A 43 -10.97 7.19 3.74
C PHE A 43 -10.44 6.70 2.40
N GLU A 44 -9.31 7.24 1.98
CA GLU A 44 -8.57 6.91 0.74
C GLU A 44 -9.50 6.64 -0.47
N PRO A 45 -10.37 7.60 -0.86
CA PRO A 45 -11.46 7.35 -1.80
C PRO A 45 -10.97 6.87 -3.17
N LEU A 46 -9.77 7.27 -3.60
CA LEU A 46 -9.23 6.85 -4.90
C LEU A 46 -9.04 5.32 -5.01
N LEU A 47 -8.72 4.66 -3.90
CA LEU A 47 -8.50 3.21 -3.87
C LEU A 47 -9.72 2.47 -3.30
N LEU A 48 -10.27 2.96 -2.21
CA LEU A 48 -11.33 2.23 -1.51
C LEU A 48 -12.65 2.19 -2.29
N VAL A 49 -12.97 3.20 -3.11
CA VAL A 49 -14.18 3.18 -3.95
C VAL A 49 -14.12 2.06 -4.99
N PRO A 50 -13.10 1.94 -5.86
CA PRO A 50 -13.03 0.85 -6.82
C PRO A 50 -12.90 -0.52 -6.14
N ILE A 51 -12.18 -0.66 -5.02
CA ILE A 51 -12.10 -1.92 -4.26
C ILE A 51 -13.49 -2.33 -3.77
N ALA A 52 -14.20 -1.44 -3.09
CA ALA A 52 -15.52 -1.74 -2.55
C ALA A 52 -16.54 -2.03 -3.66
N PHE A 53 -16.41 -1.39 -4.82
CA PHE A 53 -17.28 -1.67 -5.96
C PHE A 53 -16.97 -3.00 -6.61
N GLY A 54 -15.70 -3.39 -6.75
CA GLY A 54 -15.29 -4.72 -7.19
C GLY A 54 -15.79 -5.82 -6.26
N MET A 55 -15.69 -5.60 -4.94
CA MET A 55 -16.26 -6.48 -3.91
C MET A 55 -17.78 -6.62 -4.06
N LEU A 56 -18.48 -5.51 -4.33
CA LEU A 56 -19.92 -5.54 -4.58
C LEU A 56 -20.26 -6.37 -5.79
N LEU A 57 -19.56 -6.18 -6.91
CA LEU A 57 -19.80 -6.89 -8.16
C LEU A 57 -19.61 -8.40 -8.04
N VAL A 58 -18.51 -8.87 -7.45
CA VAL A 58 -18.22 -10.31 -7.33
C VAL A 58 -19.21 -11.01 -6.40
N ASN A 59 -19.73 -10.34 -5.38
CA ASN A 59 -20.71 -10.90 -4.47
C ASN A 59 -22.15 -10.86 -5.01
N ILE A 60 -22.43 -10.10 -6.07
CA ILE A 60 -23.70 -10.14 -6.83
C ILE A 60 -23.61 -11.13 -7.99
N TYR A 61 -22.47 -11.14 -8.71
CA TYR A 61 -22.24 -11.95 -9.89
C TYR A 61 -20.81 -12.54 -9.85
N PRO A 62 -20.62 -13.71 -9.22
CA PRO A 62 -19.30 -14.35 -9.06
C PRO A 62 -18.57 -14.62 -10.38
N ASP A 63 -19.32 -14.92 -11.46
CA ASP A 63 -18.75 -15.23 -12.78
C ASP A 63 -17.99 -14.06 -13.41
N ILE A 64 -18.11 -12.85 -12.86
CA ILE A 64 -17.28 -11.70 -13.28
C ILE A 64 -15.78 -11.95 -13.04
N MET A 65 -15.45 -12.91 -12.11
CA MET A 65 -14.09 -13.37 -11.81
C MET A 65 -13.83 -14.81 -12.28
N LEU A 66 -14.73 -15.39 -13.09
CA LEU A 66 -14.57 -16.75 -13.60
C LEU A 66 -13.25 -16.89 -14.37
N HIS A 67 -12.46 -17.90 -14.05
CA HIS A 67 -11.23 -18.20 -14.78
C HIS A 67 -11.56 -18.70 -16.20
N ALA A 68 -10.70 -18.36 -17.15
CA ALA A 68 -10.91 -18.76 -18.55
C ALA A 68 -10.95 -20.28 -18.71
N GLU A 69 -10.21 -21.02 -17.89
CA GLU A 69 -10.14 -22.48 -17.88
C GLU A 69 -11.45 -23.14 -17.39
N ASP A 70 -12.17 -22.44 -16.50
CA ASP A 70 -13.44 -22.93 -15.92
C ASP A 70 -14.66 -22.55 -16.77
N SER A 71 -14.47 -21.72 -17.80
CA SER A 71 -15.51 -21.23 -18.66
C SER A 71 -15.79 -22.19 -19.80
N ALA A 72 -17.08 -22.49 -20.07
CA ALA A 72 -17.50 -23.39 -21.15
C ALA A 72 -17.05 -22.96 -22.56
N ASN A 73 -16.80 -21.66 -22.74
CA ASN A 73 -16.37 -21.08 -24.03
C ASN A 73 -14.89 -20.64 -24.04
N GLY A 74 -14.13 -20.94 -22.97
CA GLY A 74 -12.73 -20.58 -22.86
C GLY A 74 -12.46 -19.05 -22.60
N THR A 75 -13.52 -18.29 -22.28
CA THR A 75 -13.39 -16.85 -21.96
C THR A 75 -13.65 -16.60 -20.49
N GLY A 76 -12.73 -15.94 -19.81
CA GLY A 76 -12.89 -15.57 -18.41
C GLY A 76 -13.82 -14.36 -18.20
N GLY A 77 -14.15 -14.10 -16.94
CA GLY A 77 -14.90 -12.91 -16.55
C GLY A 77 -14.08 -11.61 -16.75
N LEU A 78 -14.76 -10.48 -16.85
CA LEU A 78 -14.10 -9.19 -17.11
C LEU A 78 -13.03 -8.86 -16.06
N LEU A 79 -13.35 -9.00 -14.77
CA LEU A 79 -12.43 -8.63 -13.70
C LEU A 79 -11.32 -9.66 -13.51
N TYR A 80 -11.50 -10.90 -13.98
CA TYR A 80 -10.43 -11.88 -14.07
C TYR A 80 -9.27 -11.39 -14.97
N TYR A 81 -9.57 -10.80 -16.13
CA TYR A 81 -8.52 -10.26 -17.01
C TYR A 81 -7.82 -9.05 -16.41
N PHE A 82 -8.51 -8.20 -15.64
CA PHE A 82 -7.85 -7.12 -14.91
C PHE A 82 -6.95 -7.68 -13.82
N PHE A 83 -7.41 -8.70 -13.12
CA PHE A 83 -6.64 -9.37 -12.08
C PHE A 83 -5.38 -10.07 -12.62
N GLN A 84 -5.41 -10.59 -13.83
CA GLN A 84 -4.21 -11.15 -14.48
C GLN A 84 -3.09 -10.10 -14.60
N LEU A 85 -3.40 -8.82 -14.81
CA LEU A 85 -2.42 -7.74 -14.84
C LEU A 85 -1.78 -7.51 -13.45
N ASP A 86 -2.51 -7.80 -12.38
CA ASP A 86 -1.97 -7.78 -11.01
C ASP A 86 -1.05 -8.97 -10.77
N GLU A 87 -1.48 -10.18 -11.12
CA GLU A 87 -0.67 -11.40 -11.01
C GLU A 87 0.64 -11.29 -11.79
N TRP A 88 0.60 -10.73 -12.98
CA TRP A 88 1.79 -10.45 -13.79
C TRP A 88 2.63 -9.30 -13.25
N SER A 89 2.18 -8.65 -12.19
CA SER A 89 2.86 -7.51 -11.53
C SER A 89 2.99 -6.26 -12.42
N ILE A 90 2.14 -6.13 -13.43
CA ILE A 90 2.11 -4.98 -14.32
C ILE A 90 1.54 -3.76 -13.60
N LEU A 91 0.34 -3.90 -12.99
CA LEU A 91 -0.34 -2.78 -12.37
C LEU A 91 0.43 -2.22 -11.16
N PRO A 92 0.95 -3.03 -10.21
CA PRO A 92 1.76 -2.52 -9.11
C PRO A 92 3.01 -1.75 -9.58
N SER A 93 3.71 -2.26 -10.60
CA SER A 93 4.90 -1.59 -11.15
C SER A 93 4.54 -0.23 -11.77
N LEU A 94 3.42 -0.12 -12.48
CA LEU A 94 2.94 1.15 -13.05
C LEU A 94 2.49 2.14 -11.98
N ILE A 95 1.91 1.67 -10.86
CA ILE A 95 1.62 2.53 -9.69
C ILE A 95 2.91 3.13 -9.15
N PHE A 96 3.98 2.32 -9.00
CA PHE A 96 5.27 2.82 -8.53
C PHE A 96 5.84 3.91 -9.46
N MET A 97 5.68 3.78 -10.77
CA MET A 97 6.06 4.83 -11.72
C MET A 97 5.25 6.11 -11.50
N GLY A 98 3.94 6.00 -11.33
CA GLY A 98 3.07 7.13 -11.03
C GLY A 98 3.45 7.82 -9.71
N VAL A 99 3.66 7.03 -8.66
CA VAL A 99 4.12 7.52 -7.34
C VAL A 99 5.47 8.24 -7.48
N GLY A 100 6.42 7.69 -8.24
CA GLY A 100 7.70 8.32 -8.53
C GLY A 100 7.56 9.69 -9.20
N ALA A 101 6.66 9.79 -10.19
CA ALA A 101 6.37 11.03 -10.90
C ALA A 101 5.71 12.09 -9.99
N MET A 102 4.99 11.67 -8.96
CA MET A 102 4.36 12.58 -7.98
C MET A 102 5.31 12.97 -6.84
N THR A 103 6.27 12.12 -6.50
CA THR A 103 7.09 12.23 -5.30
C THR A 103 8.20 13.26 -5.47
N ASP A 104 8.47 14.04 -4.40
CA ASP A 104 9.65 14.88 -4.27
C ASP A 104 10.65 14.22 -3.31
N PHE A 105 11.77 13.76 -3.83
CA PHE A 105 12.86 13.19 -3.05
C PHE A 105 13.82 14.25 -2.48
N GLY A 106 13.60 15.53 -2.77
CA GLY A 106 14.43 16.64 -2.25
C GLY A 106 14.69 16.57 -0.74
N PRO A 107 13.68 16.39 0.13
CA PRO A 107 13.88 16.24 1.56
C PRO A 107 14.79 15.08 1.97
N LEU A 108 14.72 13.95 1.25
CA LEU A 108 15.57 12.78 1.48
C LEU A 108 17.03 13.06 1.04
N ILE A 109 17.20 13.69 -0.11
CA ILE A 109 18.53 14.11 -0.64
C ILE A 109 19.16 15.12 0.29
N ALA A 110 18.37 16.09 0.80
CA ALA A 110 18.84 17.11 1.75
C ALA A 110 19.31 16.51 3.07
N ASN A 111 18.67 15.44 3.54
CA ASN A 111 19.01 14.74 4.78
C ASN A 111 19.05 13.22 4.57
N PRO A 112 20.14 12.64 4.05
CA PRO A 112 20.28 11.22 3.80
C PRO A 112 20.11 10.33 5.04
N ALA A 113 20.34 10.85 6.26
CA ALA A 113 20.09 10.12 7.49
C ALA A 113 18.60 9.69 7.63
N SER A 114 17.70 10.32 6.90
CA SER A 114 16.28 9.93 6.81
C SER A 114 16.07 8.51 6.27
N PHE A 115 17.01 7.97 5.48
CA PHE A 115 16.97 6.56 5.06
C PHE A 115 16.92 5.60 6.25
N LEU A 116 17.65 5.91 7.32
CA LEU A 116 17.69 5.07 8.52
C LEU A 116 16.33 5.04 9.23
N LEU A 117 15.57 6.13 9.20
CA LEU A 117 14.22 6.18 9.76
C LEU A 117 13.23 5.38 8.90
N GLY A 118 13.34 5.47 7.58
CA GLY A 118 12.58 4.61 6.66
C GLY A 118 12.88 3.13 6.87
N ALA A 119 14.17 2.78 7.00
CA ALA A 119 14.58 1.41 7.29
C ALA A 119 14.06 0.92 8.65
N ALA A 120 14.10 1.75 9.69
CA ALA A 120 13.61 1.39 11.03
C ALA A 120 12.09 1.12 11.05
N ALA A 121 11.31 1.82 10.23
CA ALA A 121 9.88 1.57 10.12
C ALA A 121 9.57 0.21 9.46
N GLN A 122 10.49 -0.37 8.67
CA GLN A 122 10.34 -1.71 8.12
C GLN A 122 10.33 -2.81 9.20
N PHE A 123 10.66 -2.47 10.45
CA PHE A 123 10.48 -3.37 11.59
C PHE A 123 9.04 -3.93 11.66
N GLY A 124 8.04 -3.15 11.22
CA GLY A 124 6.66 -3.62 11.08
C GLY A 124 6.50 -4.80 10.12
N ILE A 125 7.25 -4.82 9.00
CA ILE A 125 7.24 -5.93 8.03
C ILE A 125 7.78 -7.21 8.69
N PHE A 126 8.93 -7.13 9.34
CA PHE A 126 9.54 -8.30 9.96
C PHE A 126 8.73 -8.80 11.16
N ALA A 127 8.14 -7.90 11.96
CA ALA A 127 7.22 -8.27 13.03
C ALA A 127 5.97 -8.98 12.47
N ALA A 128 5.41 -8.50 11.35
CA ALA A 128 4.30 -9.15 10.67
C ALA A 128 4.66 -10.53 10.13
N TYR A 129 5.86 -10.68 9.56
CA TYR A 129 6.34 -11.97 9.07
C TYR A 129 6.39 -13.00 10.20
N LEU A 130 7.06 -12.67 11.30
CA LEU A 130 7.15 -13.54 12.47
C LEU A 130 5.78 -13.83 13.08
N GLY A 131 4.90 -12.81 13.14
CA GLY A 131 3.53 -12.97 13.62
C GLY A 131 2.70 -13.88 12.73
N ALA A 132 2.81 -13.78 11.40
CA ALA A 132 2.12 -14.67 10.46
C ALA A 132 2.60 -16.12 10.59
N MET A 133 3.91 -16.31 10.72
CA MET A 133 4.49 -17.64 11.01
C MET A 133 3.94 -18.22 12.31
N ALA A 134 3.88 -17.44 13.37
CA ALA A 134 3.32 -17.87 14.67
C ALA A 134 1.82 -18.19 14.59
N LEU A 135 1.07 -17.58 13.68
CA LEU A 135 -0.35 -17.87 13.41
C LEU A 135 -0.56 -19.08 12.49
N GLY A 136 0.51 -19.73 12.03
CA GLY A 136 0.47 -20.98 11.25
C GLY A 136 0.40 -20.78 9.73
N PHE A 137 0.68 -19.59 9.20
CA PHE A 137 0.82 -19.38 7.76
C PHE A 137 2.13 -19.98 7.24
N SER A 138 2.14 -20.44 5.98
CA SER A 138 3.37 -20.86 5.31
C SER A 138 4.35 -19.71 5.12
N ASP A 139 5.64 -20.00 4.94
CA ASP A 139 6.69 -18.99 4.78
C ASP A 139 6.37 -17.98 3.67
N LYS A 140 5.91 -18.46 2.50
CA LYS A 140 5.52 -17.60 1.38
C LYS A 140 4.29 -16.74 1.68
N ALA A 141 3.28 -17.34 2.33
CA ALA A 141 2.09 -16.62 2.77
C ALA A 141 2.45 -15.56 3.82
N ALA A 142 3.28 -15.91 4.81
CA ALA A 142 3.76 -14.99 5.83
C ALA A 142 4.55 -13.82 5.22
N ALA A 143 5.39 -14.07 4.21
CA ALA A 143 6.11 -13.02 3.49
C ALA A 143 5.16 -12.09 2.73
N ALA A 144 4.16 -12.63 2.03
CA ALA A 144 3.15 -11.82 1.34
C ALA A 144 2.35 -10.93 2.32
N ILE A 145 1.89 -11.51 3.44
CA ILE A 145 1.15 -10.81 4.49
C ILE A 145 2.01 -9.70 5.14
N SER A 146 3.31 -9.95 5.30
CA SER A 146 4.20 -9.10 6.09
C SER A 146 4.31 -7.67 5.57
N ILE A 147 4.21 -7.46 4.25
CA ILE A 147 4.33 -6.14 3.62
C ILE A 147 3.26 -5.15 4.12
N ILE A 148 2.13 -5.64 4.61
CA ILE A 148 1.09 -4.80 5.24
C ILE A 148 1.70 -3.94 6.36
N GLY A 149 2.68 -4.48 7.11
CA GLY A 149 3.36 -3.75 8.17
C GLY A 149 4.16 -2.52 7.70
N GLY A 150 4.50 -2.46 6.41
CA GLY A 150 5.11 -1.29 5.77
C GLY A 150 4.10 -0.24 5.29
N ALA A 151 2.79 -0.52 5.35
CA ALA A 151 1.70 0.30 4.83
C ALA A 151 1.87 0.62 3.33
N ASP A 152 2.14 -0.42 2.53
CA ASP A 152 2.36 -0.33 1.09
C ASP A 152 1.46 -1.34 0.36
N GLY A 153 0.29 -0.88 -0.09
CA GLY A 153 -0.69 -1.71 -0.78
C GLY A 153 -0.17 -2.32 -2.08
N PRO A 154 0.36 -1.51 -3.02
CA PRO A 154 0.90 -2.01 -4.28
C PRO A 154 2.02 -3.04 -4.10
N THR A 155 2.96 -2.82 -3.19
CA THR A 155 4.03 -3.79 -2.88
C THR A 155 3.47 -5.07 -2.27
N SER A 156 2.43 -4.99 -1.43
CA SER A 156 1.78 -6.17 -0.85
C SER A 156 1.18 -7.06 -1.93
N ILE A 157 0.47 -6.47 -2.90
CA ILE A 157 -0.13 -7.18 -4.04
C ILE A 157 0.98 -7.77 -4.93
N PHE A 158 1.99 -6.96 -5.26
CA PHE A 158 3.14 -7.39 -6.05
C PHE A 158 3.81 -8.64 -5.48
N LEU A 159 4.12 -8.63 -4.19
CA LEU A 159 4.80 -9.76 -3.55
C LEU A 159 3.87 -10.98 -3.45
N ALA A 160 2.59 -10.79 -3.14
CA ALA A 160 1.62 -11.87 -3.09
C ALA A 160 1.49 -12.58 -4.45
N GLY A 161 1.43 -11.83 -5.55
CA GLY A 161 1.42 -12.36 -6.91
C GLY A 161 2.71 -13.13 -7.24
N LYS A 162 3.88 -12.54 -6.96
CA LYS A 162 5.19 -13.18 -7.22
C LYS A 162 5.39 -14.48 -6.42
N LEU A 163 4.91 -14.53 -5.19
CA LEU A 163 4.97 -15.73 -4.34
C LEU A 163 3.82 -16.71 -4.60
N GLN A 164 2.98 -16.46 -5.61
CA GLN A 164 1.81 -17.28 -5.98
C GLN A 164 0.81 -17.47 -4.82
N GLN A 165 0.64 -16.42 -4.02
CA GLN A 165 -0.35 -16.38 -2.92
C GLN A 165 -1.63 -15.68 -3.36
N THR A 166 -2.15 -16.03 -4.53
CA THR A 166 -3.28 -15.35 -5.19
C THR A 166 -4.56 -15.36 -4.36
N ALA A 167 -4.83 -16.45 -3.65
CA ALA A 167 -5.97 -16.58 -2.74
C ALA A 167 -5.94 -15.56 -1.57
N LEU A 168 -4.74 -15.09 -1.18
CA LEU A 168 -4.56 -14.12 -0.10
C LEU A 168 -4.50 -12.68 -0.61
N MET A 169 -4.43 -12.43 -1.92
CA MET A 169 -4.27 -11.08 -2.47
C MET A 169 -5.42 -10.15 -2.06
N GLY A 170 -6.66 -10.62 -2.10
CA GLY A 170 -7.84 -9.87 -1.67
C GLY A 170 -7.78 -9.44 -0.20
N PRO A 171 -7.70 -10.39 0.74
CA PRO A 171 -7.55 -10.08 2.17
C PRO A 171 -6.35 -9.17 2.47
N ILE A 172 -5.18 -9.42 1.85
CA ILE A 172 -3.98 -8.61 2.03
C ILE A 172 -4.20 -7.19 1.53
N ALA A 173 -4.77 -7.02 0.34
CA ALA A 173 -5.00 -5.71 -0.24
C ALA A 173 -6.03 -4.89 0.55
N VAL A 174 -7.17 -5.51 0.92
CA VAL A 174 -8.18 -4.85 1.74
C VAL A 174 -7.58 -4.41 3.08
N ALA A 175 -6.80 -5.26 3.73
CA ALA A 175 -6.11 -4.89 4.97
C ALA A 175 -5.13 -3.74 4.74
N ALA A 176 -4.23 -3.84 3.76
CA ALA A 176 -3.21 -2.83 3.48
C ALA A 176 -3.82 -1.45 3.18
N TYR A 177 -4.79 -1.38 2.27
CA TYR A 177 -5.43 -0.11 1.90
C TYR A 177 -6.31 0.45 3.01
N SER A 178 -7.00 -0.40 3.79
CA SER A 178 -7.76 0.05 4.95
C SER A 178 -6.85 0.69 6.00
N TYR A 179 -5.67 0.10 6.28
CA TYR A 179 -4.74 0.67 7.25
C TYR A 179 -4.05 1.92 6.73
N MET A 180 -3.75 2.03 5.45
CA MET A 180 -3.30 3.29 4.86
C MET A 180 -4.31 4.42 5.13
N SER A 181 -5.60 4.15 4.98
CA SER A 181 -6.67 5.12 5.28
C SER A 181 -6.77 5.48 6.76
N LEU A 182 -6.43 4.53 7.64
CA LEU A 182 -6.50 4.70 9.09
C LEU A 182 -5.23 5.27 9.72
N VAL A 183 -4.18 5.54 8.93
CA VAL A 183 -2.94 6.18 9.39
C VAL A 183 -3.17 7.38 10.31
N PRO A 184 -4.07 8.35 9.98
CA PRO A 184 -4.35 9.51 10.85
C PRO A 184 -4.99 9.16 12.20
N ILE A 185 -5.51 7.96 12.35
CA ILE A 185 -6.17 7.48 13.58
C ILE A 185 -5.22 6.60 14.39
N ILE A 186 -4.48 5.70 13.72
CA ILE A 186 -3.65 4.68 14.36
C ILE A 186 -2.32 5.28 14.86
N GLN A 187 -1.67 6.13 14.07
CA GLN A 187 -0.34 6.64 14.41
C GLN A 187 -0.32 7.61 15.60
N PRO A 188 -1.22 8.61 15.73
CA PRO A 188 -1.11 9.61 16.79
C PRO A 188 -1.09 9.05 18.21
N PRO A 189 -1.92 8.06 18.60
CA PRO A 189 -1.84 7.46 19.93
C PRO A 189 -0.47 6.82 20.20
N ILE A 190 0.08 6.09 19.23
CA ILE A 190 1.37 5.41 19.35
C ILE A 190 2.51 6.44 19.48
N MET A 191 2.48 7.48 18.66
CA MET A 191 3.46 8.56 18.69
C MET A 191 3.45 9.28 20.04
N LYS A 192 2.26 9.60 20.56
CA LYS A 192 2.09 10.28 21.86
C LYS A 192 2.52 9.40 23.03
N LEU A 193 2.26 8.08 22.96
CA LEU A 193 2.68 7.12 23.97
C LEU A 193 4.21 7.00 24.05
N LEU A 194 4.88 7.00 22.90
CA LEU A 194 6.31 6.77 22.80
C LEU A 194 7.15 8.03 22.91
N THR A 195 6.56 9.23 22.86
CA THR A 195 7.30 10.50 22.92
C THR A 195 6.82 11.37 24.08
N THR A 196 7.76 12.07 24.69
CA THR A 196 7.46 13.09 25.69
C THR A 196 7.05 14.40 25.02
N GLU A 197 6.35 15.27 25.77
CA GLU A 197 5.96 16.59 25.25
C GLU A 197 7.17 17.45 24.86
N LYS A 198 8.29 17.33 25.61
CA LYS A 198 9.54 18.02 25.29
C LYS A 198 10.09 17.56 23.94
N GLU A 199 10.09 16.25 23.68
CA GLU A 199 10.55 15.69 22.40
C GLU A 199 9.69 16.15 21.23
N ARG A 200 8.36 16.22 21.41
CA ARG A 200 7.44 16.68 20.37
C ARG A 200 7.59 18.14 20.00
N LYS A 201 8.09 18.98 20.94
CA LYS A 201 8.35 20.41 20.73
C LYS A 201 9.71 20.71 20.09
N ILE A 202 10.54 19.72 19.83
CA ILE A 202 11.84 19.93 19.19
C ILE A 202 11.62 20.50 17.78
N LYS A 203 12.16 21.69 17.54
CA LYS A 203 12.20 22.33 16.22
C LYS A 203 13.43 21.91 15.47
N MET A 204 13.23 21.45 14.25
CA MET A 204 14.34 21.07 13.37
C MET A 204 14.83 22.27 12.56
N GLY A 205 16.13 22.33 12.32
CA GLY A 205 16.74 23.37 11.48
C GLY A 205 16.30 23.22 10.02
N GLN A 206 16.39 24.28 9.24
CA GLN A 206 16.05 24.28 7.82
C GLN A 206 16.90 23.25 7.05
N LEU A 207 16.24 22.52 6.14
CA LEU A 207 16.93 21.60 5.22
C LEU A 207 17.84 22.39 4.26
N ARG A 208 18.98 21.80 3.89
CA ARG A 208 19.84 22.41 2.88
C ARG A 208 19.11 22.47 1.53
N PRO A 209 19.40 23.48 0.70
CA PRO A 209 18.91 23.48 -0.68
C PRO A 209 19.51 22.31 -1.45
N VAL A 210 18.70 21.70 -2.31
CA VAL A 210 19.09 20.59 -3.21
C VAL A 210 19.16 21.13 -4.63
N THR A 211 20.27 20.87 -5.32
CA THR A 211 20.45 21.31 -6.69
C THR A 211 19.67 20.45 -7.67
N GLN A 212 19.35 20.99 -8.85
CA GLN A 212 18.64 20.23 -9.88
C GLN A 212 19.45 19.00 -10.35
N LEU A 213 20.77 19.12 -10.39
CA LEU A 213 21.65 18.00 -10.75
C LEU A 213 21.55 16.86 -9.74
N GLU A 214 21.53 17.16 -8.43
CA GLU A 214 21.33 16.13 -7.39
C GLU A 214 19.99 15.43 -7.57
N LYS A 215 18.91 16.17 -7.89
CA LYS A 215 17.57 15.60 -8.11
C LYS A 215 17.52 14.69 -9.34
N ILE A 216 18.23 15.02 -10.41
CA ILE A 216 18.31 14.19 -11.62
C ILE A 216 19.17 12.93 -11.38
N LEU A 217 20.31 13.08 -10.70
CA LEU A 217 21.22 11.97 -10.45
C LEU A 217 20.68 10.98 -9.43
N PHE A 218 19.88 11.43 -8.48
CA PHE A 218 19.35 10.60 -7.41
C PHE A 218 18.62 9.35 -7.90
N PRO A 219 17.59 9.44 -8.78
CA PRO A 219 16.88 8.26 -9.27
C PRO A 219 17.79 7.31 -10.08
N ILE A 220 18.75 7.84 -10.81
CA ILE A 220 19.71 7.04 -11.58
C ILE A 220 20.62 6.24 -10.63
N ILE A 221 21.21 6.92 -9.63
CA ILE A 221 22.11 6.30 -8.67
C ILE A 221 21.38 5.26 -7.83
N VAL A 222 20.17 5.58 -7.32
CA VAL A 222 19.37 4.65 -6.54
C VAL A 222 19.03 3.40 -7.35
N THR A 223 18.62 3.57 -8.61
CA THR A 223 18.34 2.43 -9.50
C THR A 223 19.57 1.54 -9.66
N ILE A 224 20.72 2.13 -9.99
CA ILE A 224 21.96 1.36 -10.18
C ILE A 224 22.34 0.62 -8.89
N VAL A 225 22.44 1.35 -7.78
CA VAL A 225 22.92 0.78 -6.52
C VAL A 225 21.96 -0.31 -6.00
N VAL A 226 20.67 -0.01 -5.92
CA VAL A 226 19.69 -0.96 -5.35
C VAL A 226 19.51 -2.17 -6.26
N CYS A 227 19.35 -1.98 -7.57
CA CYS A 227 19.13 -3.11 -8.48
C CYS A 227 20.40 -3.94 -8.74
N MET A 228 21.60 -3.38 -8.57
CA MET A 228 22.84 -4.18 -8.62
C MET A 228 23.01 -5.05 -7.37
N ILE A 229 22.59 -4.56 -6.20
CA ILE A 229 22.66 -5.35 -4.96
C ILE A 229 21.52 -6.39 -4.94
N LEU A 230 20.33 -5.99 -5.35
CA LEU A 230 19.12 -6.81 -5.29
C LEU A 230 18.31 -6.68 -6.59
N PRO A 231 18.65 -7.43 -7.65
CA PRO A 231 18.02 -7.31 -8.97
C PRO A 231 16.49 -7.50 -8.96
N THR A 232 15.97 -8.30 -8.04
CA THR A 232 14.54 -8.56 -7.88
C THR A 232 13.72 -7.30 -7.54
N THR A 233 14.35 -6.22 -7.09
CA THR A 233 13.67 -4.94 -6.82
C THR A 233 13.41 -4.11 -8.07
N ALA A 234 14.04 -4.44 -9.20
CA ALA A 234 13.99 -3.60 -10.42
C ALA A 234 12.56 -3.27 -10.90
N PRO A 235 11.56 -4.17 -10.85
CA PRO A 235 10.20 -3.83 -11.25
C PRO A 235 9.54 -2.72 -10.39
N LEU A 236 9.87 -2.65 -9.11
CA LEU A 236 9.31 -1.65 -8.20
C LEU A 236 10.21 -0.41 -8.12
N VAL A 237 11.45 -0.57 -7.66
CA VAL A 237 12.38 0.55 -7.47
C VAL A 237 12.74 1.19 -8.81
N GLY A 238 12.96 0.39 -9.86
CA GLY A 238 13.27 0.92 -11.19
C GLY A 238 12.12 1.77 -11.75
N MET A 239 10.88 1.30 -11.62
CA MET A 239 9.71 2.06 -12.09
C MET A 239 9.45 3.32 -11.23
N LEU A 240 9.64 3.25 -9.91
CA LEU A 240 9.60 4.41 -9.02
C LEU A 240 10.60 5.47 -9.46
N MET A 241 11.83 5.07 -9.68
CA MET A 241 12.91 5.98 -10.07
C MET A 241 12.75 6.49 -11.51
N LEU A 242 12.19 5.68 -12.41
CA LEU A 242 11.86 6.13 -13.78
C LEU A 242 10.81 7.27 -13.75
N GLY A 243 9.74 7.10 -12.97
CA GLY A 243 8.74 8.14 -12.81
C GLY A 243 9.33 9.42 -12.21
N ASN A 244 10.19 9.29 -11.21
CA ASN A 244 10.88 10.43 -10.62
C ASN A 244 11.84 11.12 -11.62
N LEU A 245 12.55 10.34 -12.43
CA LEU A 245 13.41 10.88 -13.47
C LEU A 245 12.62 11.67 -14.53
N PHE A 246 11.42 11.23 -14.90
CA PHE A 246 10.53 12.00 -15.78
C PHE A 246 10.28 13.40 -15.21
N LYS A 247 9.94 13.47 -13.92
CA LYS A 247 9.68 14.73 -13.23
C LYS A 247 10.90 15.61 -13.13
N GLU A 248 12.01 15.08 -12.63
CA GLU A 248 13.17 15.89 -12.28
C GLU A 248 14.03 16.27 -13.50
N SER A 249 13.94 15.50 -14.60
CA SER A 249 14.63 15.85 -15.86
C SER A 249 14.12 17.15 -16.48
N GLY A 250 12.84 17.46 -16.31
CA GLY A 250 12.17 18.64 -16.85
C GLY A 250 11.98 18.63 -18.38
N VAL A 251 12.54 17.64 -19.09
CA VAL A 251 12.51 17.57 -20.57
C VAL A 251 11.34 16.76 -21.13
N VAL A 252 10.68 15.96 -20.32
CA VAL A 252 9.57 15.06 -20.70
C VAL A 252 8.31 15.33 -19.87
N LYS A 253 7.88 16.59 -19.81
CA LYS A 253 6.74 17.02 -18.99
C LYS A 253 5.46 16.25 -19.30
N GLN A 254 5.22 15.91 -20.56
CA GLN A 254 4.06 15.12 -21.01
C GLN A 254 4.06 13.72 -20.41
N LEU A 255 5.23 13.07 -20.29
CA LEU A 255 5.35 11.75 -19.63
C LEU A 255 5.10 11.88 -18.13
N THR A 256 5.60 12.93 -17.50
CA THR A 256 5.33 13.21 -16.07
C THR A 256 3.83 13.40 -15.81
N GLU A 257 3.17 14.24 -16.62
CA GLU A 257 1.73 14.49 -16.50
C GLU A 257 0.91 13.22 -16.73
N THR A 258 1.28 12.43 -17.74
CA THR A 258 0.60 11.17 -18.05
C THR A 258 0.79 10.17 -16.90
N ALA A 259 2.02 9.97 -16.42
CA ALA A 259 2.32 9.00 -15.36
C ALA A 259 1.66 9.37 -14.02
N SER A 260 1.67 10.66 -13.66
CA SER A 260 1.13 11.13 -12.37
C SER A 260 -0.40 11.30 -12.34
N ASN A 261 -1.06 11.35 -13.49
CA ASN A 261 -2.49 11.58 -13.60
C ASN A 261 -3.19 10.45 -14.37
N ALA A 262 -3.24 10.51 -15.70
CA ALA A 262 -4.06 9.60 -16.49
C ALA A 262 -3.69 8.12 -16.28
N LEU A 263 -2.41 7.77 -16.39
CA LEU A 263 -1.95 6.40 -16.20
C LEU A 263 -2.22 5.93 -14.77
N MET A 264 -1.85 6.74 -13.78
CA MET A 264 -2.08 6.41 -12.36
C MET A 264 -3.54 6.11 -12.08
N TYR A 265 -4.47 6.94 -12.56
CA TYR A 265 -5.90 6.74 -12.32
C TYR A 265 -6.45 5.52 -13.08
N ILE A 266 -6.01 5.27 -14.32
CA ILE A 266 -6.39 4.06 -15.07
C ILE A 266 -5.95 2.81 -14.28
N VAL A 267 -4.70 2.78 -13.85
CA VAL A 267 -4.16 1.64 -13.11
C VAL A 267 -4.88 1.44 -11.78
N VAL A 268 -5.20 2.53 -11.06
CA VAL A 268 -5.95 2.48 -9.81
C VAL A 268 -7.36 1.92 -10.01
N ILE A 269 -8.03 2.27 -11.12
CA ILE A 269 -9.34 1.70 -11.46
C ILE A 269 -9.23 0.18 -11.71
N LEU A 270 -8.29 -0.24 -12.54
CA LEU A 270 -8.10 -1.64 -12.88
C LEU A 270 -7.74 -2.47 -11.63
N LEU A 271 -6.70 -2.04 -10.91
CA LEU A 271 -6.23 -2.70 -9.70
C LEU A 271 -7.29 -2.72 -8.60
N GLY A 272 -7.91 -1.59 -8.32
CA GLY A 272 -8.90 -1.52 -7.24
C GLY A 272 -10.11 -2.40 -7.51
N THR A 273 -10.65 -2.40 -8.74
CA THR A 273 -11.80 -3.24 -9.08
C THR A 273 -11.47 -4.73 -9.12
N SER A 274 -10.31 -5.10 -9.66
CA SER A 274 -9.86 -6.51 -9.72
C SER A 274 -9.57 -7.06 -8.33
N VAL A 275 -8.82 -6.32 -7.52
CA VAL A 275 -8.51 -6.71 -6.13
C VAL A 275 -9.78 -6.78 -5.29
N GLY A 276 -10.71 -5.82 -5.45
CA GLY A 276 -12.01 -5.88 -4.79
C GLY A 276 -12.79 -7.15 -5.17
N ALA A 277 -12.71 -7.57 -6.42
CA ALA A 277 -13.39 -8.77 -6.91
C ALA A 277 -12.76 -10.09 -6.40
N THR A 278 -11.55 -10.09 -5.85
CA THR A 278 -11.00 -11.27 -5.17
C THR A 278 -11.59 -11.50 -3.77
N THR A 279 -12.43 -10.58 -3.26
CA THR A 279 -13.06 -10.66 -1.95
C THR A 279 -14.49 -11.26 -2.04
N SER A 280 -14.61 -12.42 -2.66
CA SER A 280 -15.84 -13.18 -2.61
C SER A 280 -16.16 -13.64 -1.17
N ALA A 281 -17.42 -14.02 -0.90
CA ALA A 281 -17.83 -14.48 0.44
C ALA A 281 -16.96 -15.64 0.93
N GLU A 282 -16.64 -16.59 0.07
CA GLU A 282 -15.82 -17.76 0.38
C GLU A 282 -14.36 -17.37 0.69
N ALA A 283 -13.79 -16.48 -0.12
CA ALA A 283 -12.41 -16.05 0.02
C ALA A 283 -12.19 -15.11 1.22
N PHE A 284 -13.20 -14.32 1.60
CA PHE A 284 -13.04 -13.27 2.61
C PHE A 284 -13.58 -13.65 3.99
N LEU A 285 -14.73 -14.36 4.06
CA LEU A 285 -15.36 -14.73 5.33
C LEU A 285 -14.75 -16.02 5.92
N ASN A 286 -13.45 -15.99 6.18
CA ASN A 286 -12.71 -17.10 6.77
C ASN A 286 -11.80 -16.62 7.92
N LEU A 287 -11.32 -17.56 8.72
CA LEU A 287 -10.48 -17.27 9.88
C LEU A 287 -9.14 -16.64 9.49
N ASP A 288 -8.58 -17.02 8.34
CA ASP A 288 -7.29 -16.52 7.90
C ASP A 288 -7.35 -15.04 7.51
N THR A 289 -8.46 -14.61 6.91
CA THR A 289 -8.72 -13.18 6.67
C THR A 289 -8.75 -12.37 7.98
N LEU A 290 -9.43 -12.89 9.01
CA LEU A 290 -9.47 -12.23 10.33
C LEU A 290 -8.07 -12.15 10.96
N LYS A 291 -7.27 -13.21 10.85
CA LYS A 291 -5.87 -13.20 11.30
C LYS A 291 -5.05 -12.16 10.55
N ILE A 292 -5.18 -12.08 9.20
CA ILE A 292 -4.47 -11.10 8.36
C ILE A 292 -4.85 -9.68 8.78
N VAL A 293 -6.14 -9.39 8.94
CA VAL A 293 -6.64 -8.08 9.37
C VAL A 293 -6.10 -7.72 10.76
N ALA A 294 -6.20 -8.60 11.74
CA ALA A 294 -5.71 -8.32 13.09
C ALA A 294 -4.18 -8.13 13.12
N LEU A 295 -3.45 -9.02 12.43
CA LEU A 295 -1.99 -8.96 12.35
C LEU A 295 -1.52 -7.70 11.64
N GLY A 296 -2.19 -7.28 10.56
CA GLY A 296 -1.84 -6.08 9.82
C GLY A 296 -1.94 -4.83 10.69
N LEU A 297 -2.99 -4.70 11.53
CA LEU A 297 -3.12 -3.59 12.47
C LEU A 297 -1.97 -3.54 13.48
N ILE A 298 -1.64 -4.70 14.06
CA ILE A 298 -0.54 -4.83 15.02
C ILE A 298 0.79 -4.51 14.34
N ALA A 299 1.03 -5.06 13.14
CA ALA A 299 2.25 -4.83 12.38
C ALA A 299 2.46 -3.36 12.01
N PHE A 300 1.40 -2.68 11.61
CA PHE A 300 1.45 -1.25 11.32
C PHE A 300 1.78 -0.41 12.57
N ALA A 301 1.25 -0.81 13.73
CA ALA A 301 1.61 -0.22 15.01
C ALA A 301 3.10 -0.44 15.33
N PHE A 302 3.65 -1.63 15.09
CA PHE A 302 5.06 -1.93 15.26
C PHE A 302 5.95 -1.13 14.31
N GLY A 303 5.56 -0.94 13.05
CA GLY A 303 6.28 -0.10 12.09
C GLY A 303 6.36 1.36 12.56
N THR A 304 5.23 1.91 12.99
CA THR A 304 5.18 3.26 13.57
C THR A 304 6.05 3.37 14.82
N ALA A 305 5.95 2.39 15.74
CA ALA A 305 6.75 2.36 16.97
C ALA A 305 8.25 2.25 16.68
N GLY A 306 8.65 1.36 15.77
CA GLY A 306 10.04 1.18 15.36
C GLY A 306 10.65 2.48 14.81
N GLY A 307 9.92 3.16 13.92
CA GLY A 307 10.34 4.45 13.38
C GLY A 307 10.50 5.52 14.46
N VAL A 308 9.52 5.67 15.36
CA VAL A 308 9.56 6.66 16.46
C VAL A 308 10.68 6.34 17.45
N LEU A 309 10.85 5.08 17.85
CA LEU A 309 11.92 4.68 18.79
C LEU A 309 13.31 4.93 18.20
N PHE A 310 13.49 4.61 16.91
CA PHE A 310 14.74 4.93 16.23
C PHE A 310 14.93 6.45 16.09
N GLY A 311 13.84 7.20 15.84
CA GLY A 311 13.84 8.66 15.88
C GLY A 311 14.30 9.22 17.24
N LYS A 312 13.90 8.60 18.36
CA LYS A 312 14.40 8.94 19.70
C LYS A 312 15.89 8.65 19.85
N LEU A 313 16.37 7.53 19.33
CA LEU A 313 17.79 7.22 19.31
C LEU A 313 18.56 8.29 18.53
N MET A 314 18.11 8.66 17.34
CA MET A 314 18.72 9.70 16.53
C MET A 314 18.63 11.08 17.22
N CYS A 315 17.52 11.38 17.89
CA CYS A 315 17.37 12.58 18.71
C CYS A 315 18.47 12.65 19.78
N LYS A 316 18.67 11.56 20.52
CA LYS A 316 19.70 11.47 21.57
C LYS A 316 21.13 11.62 20.98
N LEU A 317 21.41 10.94 19.88
CA LEU A 317 22.72 10.99 19.22
C LEU A 317 23.02 12.36 18.60
N SER A 318 22.00 13.08 18.14
CA SER A 318 22.12 14.42 17.56
C SER A 318 22.17 15.55 18.60
N GLY A 319 22.10 15.22 19.90
CA GLY A 319 22.00 16.23 20.96
C GLY A 319 20.70 17.02 20.96
N GLY A 320 19.57 16.37 20.62
CA GLY A 320 18.24 16.98 20.65
C GLY A 320 17.87 17.78 19.40
N LYS A 321 18.56 17.60 18.28
CA LYS A 321 18.30 18.34 17.03
C LYS A 321 17.26 17.67 16.12
N ILE A 322 17.01 16.40 16.30
CA ILE A 322 16.06 15.62 15.48
C ILE A 322 14.80 15.36 16.31
N ASN A 323 13.64 15.72 15.75
CA ASN A 323 12.36 15.44 16.39
C ASN A 323 11.97 13.97 16.16
N PRO A 324 11.75 13.14 17.20
CA PRO A 324 11.43 11.73 17.06
C PRO A 324 10.15 11.46 16.28
N LEU A 325 9.22 12.42 16.24
CA LEU A 325 7.96 12.26 15.51
C LEU A 325 8.14 11.95 14.01
N ILE A 326 9.22 12.49 13.39
CA ILE A 326 9.44 12.24 11.95
C ILE A 326 9.71 10.76 11.65
N GLY A 327 10.13 9.96 12.63
CA GLY A 327 10.33 8.52 12.50
C GLY A 327 9.03 7.76 12.21
N SER A 328 7.88 8.25 12.70
CA SER A 328 6.57 7.64 12.37
C SER A 328 6.23 7.71 10.88
N ALA A 329 6.83 8.66 10.16
CA ALA A 329 6.64 8.81 8.72
C ALA A 329 7.43 7.79 7.88
N GLY A 330 8.30 6.97 8.49
CA GLY A 330 9.09 5.95 7.79
C GLY A 330 8.27 4.81 7.17
N VAL A 331 6.97 4.72 7.44
CA VAL A 331 6.05 3.84 6.73
C VAL A 331 5.74 4.38 5.32
N SER A 332 5.40 3.50 4.37
CA SER A 332 5.26 3.83 2.94
C SER A 332 4.01 4.64 2.58
N ALA A 333 3.15 5.01 3.53
CA ALA A 333 1.94 5.80 3.29
C ALA A 333 2.25 7.27 2.96
N VAL A 334 2.68 7.55 1.73
CA VAL A 334 3.08 8.89 1.24
C VAL A 334 1.87 9.62 0.65
N PRO A 335 1.66 10.91 0.96
CA PRO A 335 2.35 11.76 1.97
C PRO A 335 1.65 11.74 3.34
N MET A 336 0.76 10.79 3.58
CA MET A 336 -0.18 10.78 4.70
C MET A 336 0.54 10.69 6.05
N ALA A 337 1.51 9.78 6.18
CA ALA A 337 2.25 9.61 7.43
C ALA A 337 3.09 10.86 7.79
N ALA A 338 3.66 11.54 6.79
CA ALA A 338 4.36 12.81 7.02
C ALA A 338 3.41 13.91 7.51
N ARG A 339 2.19 13.98 6.98
CA ARG A 339 1.15 14.92 7.45
C ARG A 339 0.72 14.63 8.89
N VAL A 340 0.65 13.36 9.27
CA VAL A 340 0.35 12.96 10.65
C VAL A 340 1.47 13.40 11.60
N SER A 341 2.73 13.20 11.22
CA SER A 341 3.87 13.69 12.01
C SER A 341 3.82 15.21 12.20
N GLN A 342 3.50 15.97 11.15
CA GLN A 342 3.27 17.41 11.22
C GLN A 342 2.13 17.76 12.17
N LYS A 343 0.99 17.08 12.06
CA LYS A 343 -0.19 17.34 12.90
C LYS A 343 0.12 17.15 14.38
N VAL A 344 0.73 16.01 14.74
CA VAL A 344 1.08 15.71 16.14
C VAL A 344 2.14 16.68 16.69
N GLY A 345 3.09 17.11 15.85
CA GLY A 345 4.06 18.15 16.22
C GLY A 345 3.41 19.50 16.45
N ALA A 346 2.48 19.92 15.57
CA ALA A 346 1.75 21.19 15.70
C ALA A 346 0.78 21.21 16.90
N GLU A 347 0.23 20.06 17.29
CA GLU A 347 -0.57 19.95 18.52
C GLU A 347 0.27 20.22 19.79
N ALA A 348 1.55 19.91 19.76
CA ALA A 348 2.47 20.20 20.89
C ALA A 348 3.03 21.63 20.83
N ASP A 349 3.35 22.13 19.65
CA ASP A 349 3.78 23.50 19.37
C ASP A 349 3.31 23.93 17.98
N PRO A 350 2.34 24.86 17.86
CA PRO A 350 1.79 25.29 16.57
C PRO A 350 2.81 25.91 15.61
N THR A 351 3.97 26.33 16.12
CA THR A 351 5.06 26.89 15.32
C THR A 351 6.08 25.84 14.86
N ASN A 352 5.82 24.55 15.12
CA ASN A 352 6.73 23.47 14.74
C ASN A 352 6.35 22.90 13.36
N PHE A 353 7.20 23.13 12.38
CA PHE A 353 7.01 22.71 11.00
C PHE A 353 7.86 21.45 10.70
N LEU A 354 7.26 20.28 10.86
CA LEU A 354 7.94 18.99 10.68
C LEU A 354 7.70 18.36 9.30
N LEU A 355 6.75 18.86 8.49
CA LEU A 355 6.30 18.21 7.26
C LEU A 355 7.46 17.88 6.32
N MET A 356 8.30 18.86 6.00
CA MET A 356 9.41 18.65 5.07
C MET A 356 10.47 17.68 5.64
N HIS A 357 10.67 17.69 6.94
CA HIS A 357 11.56 16.73 7.60
C HIS A 357 10.99 15.32 7.64
N ALA A 358 9.67 15.19 7.79
CA ALA A 358 8.97 13.91 7.80
C ALA A 358 8.83 13.30 6.40
N MET A 359 8.84 14.12 5.33
CA MET A 359 8.83 13.64 3.95
C MET A 359 10.06 12.81 3.60
N GLY A 360 11.24 13.13 4.15
CA GLY A 360 12.45 12.34 3.94
C GLY A 360 12.29 10.87 4.34
N PRO A 361 12.00 10.57 5.62
CA PRO A 361 11.69 9.20 6.05
C PRO A 361 10.53 8.56 5.30
N ASN A 362 9.50 9.34 4.94
CA ASN A 362 8.30 8.82 4.28
C ASN A 362 8.60 8.27 2.88
N VAL A 363 9.36 9.00 2.08
CA VAL A 363 9.77 8.49 0.75
C VAL A 363 10.85 7.41 0.85
N ALA A 364 11.70 7.44 1.89
CA ALA A 364 12.63 6.35 2.19
C ALA A 364 11.89 5.04 2.52
N GLY A 365 10.71 5.14 3.17
CA GLY A 365 9.85 4.01 3.46
C GLY A 365 9.39 3.27 2.20
N VAL A 366 9.03 3.99 1.15
CA VAL A 366 8.63 3.38 -0.14
C VAL A 366 9.76 2.54 -0.75
N ILE A 367 10.97 3.07 -0.75
CA ILE A 367 12.16 2.33 -1.19
C ILE A 367 12.38 1.12 -0.26
N GLY A 368 12.22 1.32 1.05
CA GLY A 368 12.39 0.27 2.06
C GLY A 368 11.43 -0.91 1.89
N THR A 369 10.14 -0.67 1.64
CA THR A 369 9.16 -1.73 1.39
C THR A 369 9.44 -2.48 0.10
N ALA A 370 9.82 -1.77 -0.97
CA ALA A 370 10.22 -2.38 -2.24
C ALA A 370 11.48 -3.26 -2.09
N VAL A 371 12.46 -2.81 -1.31
CA VAL A 371 13.67 -3.60 -0.98
C VAL A 371 13.30 -4.82 -0.12
N ALA A 372 12.40 -4.68 0.85
CA ALA A 372 11.93 -5.82 1.65
C ALA A 372 11.24 -6.88 0.79
N ALA A 373 10.35 -6.46 -0.13
CA ALA A 373 9.72 -7.37 -1.08
C ALA A 373 10.74 -8.07 -1.98
N GLY A 374 11.71 -7.33 -2.54
CA GLY A 374 12.79 -7.90 -3.34
C GLY A 374 13.65 -8.89 -2.54
N THR A 375 13.89 -8.62 -1.25
CA THR A 375 14.60 -9.53 -0.36
C THR A 375 13.84 -10.85 -0.18
N PHE A 376 12.53 -10.80 0.06
CA PHE A 376 11.71 -12.01 0.13
C PHE A 376 11.73 -12.78 -1.20
N MET A 377 11.63 -12.08 -2.35
CA MET A 377 11.73 -12.75 -3.65
C MET A 377 13.08 -13.46 -3.84
N ALA A 378 14.18 -12.81 -3.45
CA ALA A 378 15.51 -13.40 -3.52
C ALA A 378 15.65 -14.63 -2.60
N ILE A 379 15.07 -14.58 -1.38
CA ILE A 379 15.06 -15.70 -0.43
C ILE A 379 14.28 -16.89 -0.99
N PHE A 380 13.14 -16.66 -1.63
CA PHE A 380 12.27 -17.71 -2.17
C PHE A 380 12.60 -18.12 -3.61
N GLY A 381 13.58 -17.48 -4.25
CA GLY A 381 14.04 -17.83 -5.61
C GLY A 381 13.05 -17.51 -6.72
N VAL A 382 12.33 -16.40 -6.59
CA VAL A 382 11.32 -15.94 -7.57
C VAL A 382 11.62 -14.54 -8.09
#